data_2dd1220918a20a657e67e2fc2b139e21
#
_entry.id   2dd1220918a20a657e67e2fc2b139e21
#
_cell.length_a   1.000
_cell.length_b   1.000
_cell.length_c   1.000
_cell.angle_alpha   90.00
_cell.angle_beta   90.00
_cell.angle_gamma   90.00
#
_symmetry.space_group_name_H-M   'P 1'
#
loop_
_entity.id
_entity.type
_entity.pdbx_description
1 polymer ?
#
loop_
_entity_poly.entity_id
_entity_poly.type
_entity_poly.pdbx_seq_one_letter_code
_entity_poly.pdbx_strand_id
1 'polypeptide(L)'
;MKRVIFLAVMLVSGISFGQDYKSGDVELDASLKIVNSDANKDLSAFKLNLTKTFNVGLPKVEACFKVGMNAGDAFMAFQVSNITRKPIEDVIKVYSTSKSKGWGAMAKELGIKPGSAEFHALKGKAKDKSKGNSKPKATGGNEKGNGKSNGNSGGSSKGSSGKSNGNGNGKGKK
;
A
#
# COMPACT_ATOMS: atom_id res chain seq x y z
N MET A 1 -11.51 64.40 9.35
CA MET A 1 -12.11 63.05 9.26
C MET A 1 -10.99 62.03 9.09
N LYS A 2 -10.57 61.41 10.19
CA LYS A 2 -9.44 60.46 10.21
C LYS A 2 -10.01 59.07 10.02
N ARG A 3 -9.74 58.42 8.85
CA ARG A 3 -10.16 57.03 8.54
C ARG A 3 -9.14 56.12 9.21
N VAL A 4 -9.56 55.46 10.29
CA VAL A 4 -8.81 54.40 10.93
C VAL A 4 -9.07 53.10 10.15
N ILE A 5 -8.05 52.63 9.41
CA ILE A 5 -8.08 51.33 8.72
C ILE A 5 -7.68 50.29 9.76
N PHE A 6 -8.68 49.51 10.22
CA PHE A 6 -8.43 48.29 11.01
C PHE A 6 -7.90 47.19 10.09
N LEU A 7 -6.60 46.94 10.16
CA LEU A 7 -5.98 45.78 9.52
C LEU A 7 -6.23 44.59 10.44
N ALA A 8 -7.28 43.80 10.13
CA ALA A 8 -7.54 42.53 10.77
C ALA A 8 -6.50 41.52 10.27
N VAL A 9 -5.44 41.32 11.02
CA VAL A 9 -4.52 40.17 10.79
C VAL A 9 -5.22 38.91 11.22
N MET A 10 -5.76 38.18 10.25
CA MET A 10 -6.23 36.80 10.44
C MET A 10 -4.99 35.94 10.67
N LEU A 11 -4.70 35.67 11.93
CA LEU A 11 -3.82 34.55 12.33
C LEU A 11 -4.53 33.26 11.99
N VAL A 12 -4.26 32.72 10.82
CA VAL A 12 -4.59 31.34 10.49
C VAL A 12 -3.65 30.46 11.31
N SER A 13 -4.06 30.17 12.53
CA SER A 13 -3.47 29.10 13.33
C SER A 13 -3.74 27.80 12.57
N GLY A 14 -2.72 27.26 11.91
CA GLY A 14 -2.75 25.95 11.31
C GLY A 14 -2.96 24.93 12.42
N ILE A 15 -4.23 24.57 12.67
CA ILE A 15 -4.58 23.45 13.52
C ILE A 15 -4.21 22.21 12.69
N SER A 16 -3.00 21.69 12.92
CA SER A 16 -2.65 20.34 12.49
C SER A 16 -3.56 19.37 13.23
N PHE A 17 -4.72 19.11 12.69
CA PHE A 17 -5.53 17.96 13.13
C PHE A 17 -4.75 16.72 12.78
N GLY A 18 -4.05 16.16 13.76
CA GLY A 18 -3.56 14.80 13.69
C GLY A 18 -4.78 13.91 13.48
N GLN A 19 -5.01 13.50 12.26
CA GLN A 19 -6.13 12.62 11.94
C GLN A 19 -5.84 11.26 12.55
N ASP A 20 -6.59 10.89 13.57
CA ASP A 20 -6.57 9.55 14.12
C ASP A 20 -7.34 8.64 13.17
N TYR A 21 -6.59 7.79 12.46
CA TYR A 21 -7.18 6.72 11.69
C TYR A 21 -7.77 5.67 12.64
N LYS A 22 -9.00 5.26 12.36
CA LYS A 22 -9.70 4.20 13.10
C LYS A 22 -10.06 3.08 12.13
N SER A 23 -9.05 2.52 11.44
CA SER A 23 -9.29 1.44 10.49
C SER A 23 -9.68 0.13 11.17
N GLY A 24 -9.46 0.02 12.48
CA GLY A 24 -9.54 -1.23 13.23
C GLY A 24 -8.25 -2.04 13.16
N ASP A 25 -7.18 -1.49 12.57
CA ASP A 25 -5.87 -2.11 12.43
C ASP A 25 -4.77 -1.10 12.72
N VAL A 26 -4.06 -1.31 13.82
CA VAL A 26 -3.04 -0.37 14.32
C VAL A 26 -1.88 -0.19 13.34
N GLU A 27 -1.49 -1.26 12.63
CA GLU A 27 -0.39 -1.19 11.65
C GLU A 27 -0.79 -0.36 10.42
N LEU A 28 -2.03 -0.52 9.96
CA LEU A 28 -2.59 0.29 8.89
C LEU A 28 -2.66 1.76 9.30
N ASP A 29 -3.18 2.06 10.49
CA ASP A 29 -3.30 3.42 11.01
C ASP A 29 -1.93 4.11 11.12
N ALA A 30 -0.92 3.41 11.63
CA ALA A 30 0.45 3.91 11.70
C ALA A 30 1.04 4.19 10.30
N SER A 31 0.80 3.28 9.34
CA SER A 31 1.27 3.45 7.97
C SER A 31 0.66 4.68 7.29
N LEU A 32 -0.63 4.92 7.49
CA LEU A 32 -1.32 6.09 6.92
C LEU A 32 -0.87 7.40 7.54
N LYS A 33 -0.54 7.43 8.84
CA LYS A 33 0.05 8.60 9.49
C LYS A 33 1.41 8.96 8.87
N ILE A 34 2.25 7.96 8.57
CA ILE A 34 3.54 8.18 7.89
C ILE A 34 3.32 8.71 6.47
N VAL A 35 2.39 8.12 5.70
CA VAL A 35 2.07 8.60 4.35
C VAL A 35 1.64 10.06 4.36
N ASN A 36 0.84 10.48 5.34
CA ASN A 36 0.46 11.88 5.49
C ASN A 36 1.64 12.78 5.81
N SER A 37 2.48 12.37 6.75
CA SER A 37 3.67 13.14 7.13
C SER A 37 4.59 13.34 5.94
N ASP A 38 4.83 12.31 5.14
CA ASP A 38 5.69 12.40 3.97
C ASP A 38 5.06 13.23 2.84
N ALA A 39 3.77 13.09 2.62
CA ALA A 39 3.05 13.89 1.61
C ALA A 39 3.02 15.39 1.95
N ASN A 40 3.01 15.74 3.23
CA ASN A 40 3.03 17.14 3.68
C ASN A 40 4.36 17.86 3.36
N LYS A 41 5.43 17.12 3.08
CA LYS A 41 6.72 17.69 2.65
C LYS A 41 6.63 18.24 1.22
N ASP A 42 5.90 17.55 0.34
CA ASP A 42 5.61 17.96 -1.04
C ASP A 42 4.28 17.34 -1.51
N LEU A 43 3.19 18.05 -1.25
CA LEU A 43 1.85 17.58 -1.61
C LEU A 43 1.65 17.53 -3.13
N SER A 44 2.31 18.42 -3.87
CA SER A 44 2.19 18.44 -5.35
C SER A 44 2.86 17.22 -5.97
N ALA A 45 4.08 16.91 -5.54
CA ALA A 45 4.76 15.69 -5.96
C ALA A 45 3.98 14.43 -5.55
N PHE A 46 3.37 14.42 -4.34
CA PHE A 46 2.54 13.32 -3.90
C PHE A 46 1.32 13.10 -4.82
N LYS A 47 0.59 14.17 -5.18
CA LYS A 47 -0.54 14.11 -6.11
C LYS A 47 -0.13 13.58 -7.48
N LEU A 48 0.99 14.06 -8.03
CA LEU A 48 1.54 13.55 -9.29
C LEU A 48 1.98 12.08 -9.19
N ASN A 49 2.48 11.65 -8.04
CA ASN A 49 2.79 10.25 -7.81
C ASN A 49 1.53 9.38 -7.82
N LEU A 50 0.42 9.84 -7.23
CA LEU A 50 -0.87 9.14 -7.31
C LEU A 50 -1.35 8.97 -8.75
N THR A 51 -1.27 10.02 -9.58
CA THR A 51 -1.66 9.92 -11.00
C THR A 51 -0.89 8.83 -11.74
N LYS A 52 0.43 8.76 -11.51
CA LYS A 52 1.32 7.75 -12.11
C LYS A 52 1.06 6.34 -11.57
N THR A 53 0.90 6.23 -10.24
CA THR A 53 0.73 4.94 -9.56
C THR A 53 -0.56 4.23 -9.96
N PHE A 54 -1.64 4.99 -10.10
CA PHE A 54 -2.97 4.45 -10.38
C PHE A 54 -3.42 4.66 -11.84
N ASN A 55 -2.58 5.27 -12.66
CA ASN A 55 -2.88 5.62 -14.05
C ASN A 55 -4.20 6.40 -14.19
N VAL A 56 -4.34 7.47 -13.40
CA VAL A 56 -5.53 8.33 -13.36
C VAL A 56 -5.17 9.78 -13.65
N GLY A 57 -6.12 10.54 -14.18
CA GLY A 57 -5.94 11.98 -14.37
C GLY A 57 -5.88 12.75 -13.05
N LEU A 58 -5.12 13.86 -13.03
CA LEU A 58 -5.04 14.76 -11.88
C LEU A 58 -6.40 15.24 -11.36
N PRO A 59 -7.43 15.53 -12.19
CA PRO A 59 -8.75 15.91 -11.69
C PRO A 59 -9.39 14.89 -10.76
N LYS A 60 -9.17 13.58 -10.96
CA LYS A 60 -9.67 12.53 -10.06
C LYS A 60 -8.95 12.54 -8.72
N VAL A 61 -7.64 12.82 -8.73
CA VAL A 61 -6.87 12.98 -7.51
C VAL A 61 -7.35 14.21 -6.74
N GLU A 62 -7.52 15.34 -7.43
CA GLU A 62 -8.02 16.58 -6.82
C GLU A 62 -9.43 16.42 -6.21
N ALA A 63 -10.29 15.60 -6.82
CA ALA A 63 -11.61 15.30 -6.30
C ALA A 63 -11.56 14.68 -4.90
N CYS A 64 -10.59 13.81 -4.62
CA CYS A 64 -10.37 13.24 -3.29
C CYS A 64 -10.05 14.33 -2.25
N PHE A 65 -9.14 15.25 -2.60
CA PHE A 65 -8.78 16.34 -1.68
C PHE A 65 -9.90 17.35 -1.48
N LYS A 66 -10.72 17.60 -2.52
CA LYS A 66 -11.90 18.48 -2.42
C LYS A 66 -12.93 18.01 -1.39
N VAL A 67 -13.09 16.71 -1.18
CA VAL A 67 -14.00 16.16 -0.16
C VAL A 67 -13.35 16.03 1.22
N GLY A 68 -12.16 16.63 1.39
CA GLY A 68 -11.47 16.68 2.68
C GLY A 68 -10.68 15.41 3.00
N MET A 69 -10.30 14.60 1.99
CA MET A 69 -9.34 13.53 2.18
C MET A 69 -7.94 14.12 2.40
N ASN A 70 -7.21 13.59 3.37
CA ASN A 70 -5.78 13.81 3.46
C ASN A 70 -5.03 12.86 2.50
N ALA A 71 -3.70 12.94 2.46
CA ALA A 71 -2.88 12.16 1.54
C ALA A 71 -3.02 10.63 1.74
N GLY A 72 -3.04 10.17 3.00
CA GLY A 72 -3.25 8.77 3.33
C GLY A 72 -4.63 8.28 2.93
N ASP A 73 -5.67 9.10 3.14
CA ASP A 73 -7.03 8.79 2.73
C ASP A 73 -7.15 8.70 1.21
N ALA A 74 -6.58 9.67 0.47
CA ALA A 74 -6.58 9.64 -0.99
C ALA A 74 -5.86 8.40 -1.53
N PHE A 75 -4.70 8.04 -0.95
CA PHE A 75 -4.00 6.82 -1.30
C PHE A 75 -4.87 5.57 -1.05
N MET A 76 -5.51 5.47 0.11
CA MET A 76 -6.41 4.37 0.44
C MET A 76 -7.61 4.30 -0.50
N ALA A 77 -8.21 5.43 -0.83
CA ALA A 77 -9.35 5.49 -1.75
C ALA A 77 -8.99 4.89 -3.12
N PHE A 78 -7.83 5.24 -3.68
CA PHE A 78 -7.36 4.67 -4.94
C PHE A 78 -6.98 3.19 -4.81
N GLN A 79 -6.41 2.75 -3.69
CA GLN A 79 -6.14 1.33 -3.45
C GLN A 79 -7.43 0.50 -3.41
N VAL A 80 -8.44 0.98 -2.68
CA VAL A 80 -9.76 0.32 -2.59
C VAL A 80 -10.42 0.29 -3.97
N SER A 81 -10.45 1.41 -4.69
CA SER A 81 -10.95 1.49 -6.07
C SER A 81 -10.28 0.45 -6.98
N ASN A 82 -8.96 0.35 -6.92
CA ASN A 82 -8.19 -0.59 -7.73
C ASN A 82 -8.46 -2.07 -7.37
N ILE A 83 -8.56 -2.39 -6.09
CA ILE A 83 -8.82 -3.75 -5.60
C ILE A 83 -10.25 -4.18 -5.93
N THR A 84 -11.22 -3.30 -5.68
CA THR A 84 -12.65 -3.61 -5.85
C THR A 84 -13.14 -3.44 -7.29
N ARG A 85 -12.33 -2.83 -8.17
CA ARG A 85 -12.71 -2.43 -9.52
C ARG A 85 -13.88 -1.43 -9.58
N LYS A 86 -14.17 -0.78 -8.46
CA LYS A 86 -15.20 0.27 -8.38
C LYS A 86 -14.61 1.62 -8.81
N PRO A 87 -15.40 2.48 -9.47
CA PRO A 87 -14.99 3.85 -9.76
C PRO A 87 -14.57 4.60 -8.49
N ILE A 88 -13.60 5.48 -8.60
CA ILE A 88 -13.13 6.29 -7.46
C ILE A 88 -14.25 7.16 -6.89
N GLU A 89 -15.19 7.55 -7.71
CA GLU A 89 -16.37 8.33 -7.36
C GLU A 89 -17.26 7.59 -6.32
N ASP A 90 -17.41 6.28 -6.44
CA ASP A 90 -18.13 5.45 -5.46
C ASP A 90 -17.40 5.41 -4.12
N VAL A 91 -16.07 5.32 -4.16
CA VAL A 91 -15.24 5.35 -2.94
C VAL A 91 -15.33 6.72 -2.25
N ILE A 92 -15.29 7.80 -3.02
CA ILE A 92 -15.46 9.17 -2.53
C ILE A 92 -16.83 9.33 -1.85
N LYS A 93 -17.88 8.76 -2.44
CA LYS A 93 -19.25 8.80 -1.87
C LYS A 93 -19.29 8.08 -0.52
N VAL A 94 -18.74 6.87 -0.42
CA VAL A 94 -18.67 6.12 0.85
C VAL A 94 -17.81 6.88 1.87
N TYR A 95 -16.68 7.46 1.46
CA TYR A 95 -15.85 8.27 2.35
C TYR A 95 -16.65 9.44 2.94
N SER A 96 -17.38 10.17 2.12
CA SER A 96 -18.15 11.34 2.56
C SER A 96 -19.21 11.00 3.61
N THR A 97 -19.76 9.78 3.60
CA THR A 97 -20.83 9.34 4.51
C THR A 97 -20.31 8.50 5.69
N SER A 98 -19.18 7.82 5.54
CA SER A 98 -18.73 6.79 6.47
C SER A 98 -17.30 7.01 7.03
N LYS A 99 -16.66 8.16 6.77
CA LYS A 99 -15.28 8.43 7.20
C LYS A 99 -15.07 8.29 8.72
N SER A 100 -16.08 8.61 9.53
CA SER A 100 -16.01 8.48 10.99
C SER A 100 -15.92 7.03 11.48
N LYS A 101 -16.33 6.06 10.65
CA LYS A 101 -16.26 4.62 10.94
C LYS A 101 -14.88 4.03 10.66
N GLY A 102 -13.99 4.77 9.95
CA GLY A 102 -12.64 4.34 9.57
C GLY A 102 -12.58 3.44 8.35
N TRP A 103 -11.36 3.25 7.84
CA TRP A 103 -11.10 2.53 6.58
C TRP A 103 -11.49 1.05 6.62
N GLY A 104 -11.43 0.38 7.78
CA GLY A 104 -11.88 -1.01 7.90
C GLY A 104 -13.37 -1.18 7.59
N ALA A 105 -14.20 -0.28 8.12
CA ALA A 105 -15.64 -0.28 7.87
C ALA A 105 -15.97 0.13 6.42
N MET A 106 -15.31 1.17 5.91
CA MET A 106 -15.50 1.63 4.53
C MET A 106 -15.07 0.58 3.50
N ALA A 107 -13.95 -0.10 3.73
CA ALA A 107 -13.48 -1.19 2.88
C ALA A 107 -14.51 -2.33 2.84
N LYS A 108 -15.08 -2.69 3.99
CA LYS A 108 -16.16 -3.69 4.07
C LYS A 108 -17.39 -3.27 3.27
N GLU A 109 -17.83 -2.00 3.39
CA GLU A 109 -18.96 -1.44 2.66
C GLU A 109 -18.72 -1.47 1.13
N LEU A 110 -17.47 -1.28 0.72
CA LEU A 110 -17.03 -1.34 -0.67
C LEU A 110 -16.79 -2.78 -1.19
N GLY A 111 -16.92 -3.80 -0.32
CA GLY A 111 -16.85 -5.21 -0.69
C GLY A 111 -15.57 -5.93 -0.30
N ILE A 112 -14.64 -5.29 0.42
CA ILE A 112 -13.43 -5.92 0.95
C ILE A 112 -13.75 -6.52 2.33
N LYS A 113 -13.74 -7.84 2.44
CA LYS A 113 -14.03 -8.53 3.71
C LYS A 113 -12.85 -8.41 4.68
N PRO A 114 -13.07 -8.13 5.97
CA PRO A 114 -12.03 -8.20 6.99
C PRO A 114 -11.32 -9.56 6.96
N GLY A 115 -9.98 -9.55 7.01
CA GLY A 115 -9.17 -10.77 6.97
C GLY A 115 -9.05 -11.45 5.60
N SER A 116 -9.66 -10.91 4.54
CA SER A 116 -9.51 -11.43 3.18
C SER A 116 -8.12 -11.12 2.60
N ALA A 117 -7.76 -11.81 1.52
CA ALA A 117 -6.52 -11.55 0.78
C ALA A 117 -6.45 -10.09 0.28
N GLU A 118 -7.59 -9.53 -0.13
CA GLU A 118 -7.73 -8.14 -0.56
C GLU A 118 -7.45 -7.17 0.60
N PHE A 119 -7.93 -7.47 1.81
CA PHE A 119 -7.65 -6.65 2.99
C PHE A 119 -6.17 -6.70 3.39
N HIS A 120 -5.55 -7.89 3.32
CA HIS A 120 -4.11 -8.02 3.54
C HIS A 120 -3.29 -7.29 2.47
N ALA A 121 -3.71 -7.35 1.21
CA ALA A 121 -3.08 -6.59 0.13
C ALA A 121 -3.18 -5.08 0.36
N LEU A 122 -4.35 -4.59 0.80
CA LEU A 122 -4.58 -3.18 1.12
C LEU A 122 -3.62 -2.69 2.22
N LYS A 123 -3.47 -3.46 3.31
CA LYS A 123 -2.52 -3.18 4.39
C LYS A 123 -1.07 -3.19 3.90
N GLY A 124 -0.69 -4.20 3.13
CA GLY A 124 0.65 -4.32 2.56
C GLY A 124 1.00 -3.11 1.70
N LYS A 125 0.08 -2.64 0.85
CA LYS A 125 0.28 -1.45 0.02
C LYS A 125 0.44 -0.17 0.86
N ALA A 126 -0.31 0.00 1.94
CA ALA A 126 -0.15 1.14 2.84
C ALA A 126 1.21 1.10 3.55
N LYS A 127 1.65 -0.06 3.99
CA LYS A 127 2.98 -0.27 4.59
C LYS A 127 4.12 0.00 3.61
N ASP A 128 4.01 -0.48 2.37
CA ASP A 128 5.01 -0.22 1.34
C ASP A 128 5.10 1.28 1.01
N LYS A 129 3.97 1.96 0.93
CA LYS A 129 3.91 3.40 0.71
C LYS A 129 4.55 4.18 1.86
N SER A 130 4.31 3.79 3.10
CA SER A 130 4.90 4.43 4.29
C SER A 130 6.42 4.28 4.36
N LYS A 131 7.00 3.26 3.74
CA LYS A 131 8.45 3.05 3.65
C LYS A 131 9.13 3.82 2.52
N GLY A 132 8.41 4.68 1.80
CA GLY A 132 8.95 5.43 0.66
C GLY A 132 9.25 4.57 -0.57
N ASN A 133 8.90 3.30 -0.56
CA ASN A 133 9.21 2.33 -1.62
C ASN A 133 8.17 2.39 -2.74
N SER A 134 8.04 3.59 -3.37
CA SER A 134 7.16 3.81 -4.52
C SER A 134 7.87 3.58 -5.85
N LYS A 135 8.67 2.52 -5.99
CA LYS A 135 8.94 1.99 -7.32
C LYS A 135 7.74 1.15 -7.73
N PRO A 136 7.07 1.47 -8.85
CA PRO A 136 6.07 0.57 -9.41
C PRO A 136 6.79 -0.75 -9.74
N LYS A 137 6.49 -1.81 -8.99
CA LYS A 137 6.86 -3.16 -9.39
C LYS A 137 5.96 -3.46 -10.60
N ALA A 138 6.51 -3.28 -11.79
CA ALA A 138 5.90 -3.80 -13.01
C ALA A 138 5.59 -5.28 -12.76
N THR A 139 4.34 -5.65 -12.92
CA THR A 139 3.92 -7.04 -12.97
C THR A 139 4.48 -7.61 -14.27
N GLY A 140 5.68 -8.15 -14.18
CA GLY A 140 6.38 -8.86 -15.24
C GLY A 140 6.53 -10.30 -14.80
N GLY A 141 5.92 -11.16 -15.55
CA GLY A 141 6.14 -12.55 -15.91
C GLY A 141 7.09 -13.37 -15.05
N ASN A 142 6.51 -14.48 -14.67
CA ASN A 142 7.16 -15.69 -14.19
C ASN A 142 8.24 -16.12 -15.20
N GLU A 143 9.50 -15.89 -14.91
CA GLU A 143 10.60 -16.59 -15.56
C GLU A 143 11.43 -17.32 -14.51
N LYS A 144 11.26 -18.63 -14.51
CA LYS A 144 12.19 -19.58 -13.91
C LYS A 144 13.52 -19.47 -14.66
N GLY A 145 14.46 -18.74 -14.10
CA GLY A 145 15.85 -18.73 -14.49
C GLY A 145 16.63 -19.72 -13.63
N ASN A 146 16.82 -20.94 -14.13
CA ASN A 146 17.77 -21.90 -13.61
C ASN A 146 19.17 -21.46 -13.99
N GLY A 147 19.86 -20.74 -13.11
CA GLY A 147 21.23 -20.24 -13.28
C GLY A 147 22.21 -21.10 -12.46
N LYS A 148 22.67 -22.18 -13.07
CA LYS A 148 23.82 -22.96 -12.61
C LYS A 148 25.09 -22.12 -12.80
N SER A 149 25.68 -21.63 -11.74
CA SER A 149 27.04 -21.06 -11.78
C SER A 149 28.03 -22.06 -11.21
N ASN A 150 28.83 -22.56 -12.12
CA ASN A 150 29.98 -23.44 -11.87
C ASN A 150 31.18 -22.57 -11.49
N GLY A 151 31.74 -22.77 -10.32
CA GLY A 151 32.99 -22.13 -9.84
C GLY A 151 33.90 -23.18 -9.28
N ASN A 152 34.82 -23.61 -10.12
CA ASN A 152 35.90 -24.57 -9.84
C ASN A 152 36.99 -23.93 -8.99
N SER A 153 37.45 -24.61 -7.92
CA SER A 153 38.82 -24.53 -7.43
C SER A 153 39.13 -25.69 -6.49
N GLY A 154 39.86 -26.62 -6.92
CA GLY A 154 41.00 -27.40 -6.56
C GLY A 154 41.21 -27.83 -5.11
N GLY A 155 41.54 -29.13 -4.96
CA GLY A 155 42.21 -29.64 -3.77
C GLY A 155 42.02 -31.13 -3.54
N SER A 156 43.05 -31.91 -3.92
CA SER A 156 43.30 -33.35 -3.72
C SER A 156 42.95 -33.92 -2.34
N SER A 157 42.45 -35.15 -2.24
CA SER A 157 43.19 -36.38 -1.95
C SER A 157 42.27 -37.52 -1.47
N LYS A 158 42.49 -38.66 -2.09
CA LYS A 158 42.54 -40.06 -1.64
C LYS A 158 41.62 -40.57 -0.52
N GLY A 159 40.96 -41.71 -0.85
CA GLY A 159 40.75 -42.79 0.11
C GLY A 159 39.46 -43.58 -0.07
N SER A 160 39.56 -44.68 -0.78
CA SER A 160 39.27 -46.06 -0.46
C SER A 160 37.85 -46.51 -0.11
N SER A 161 37.34 -47.39 -0.96
CA SER A 161 36.68 -48.69 -0.70
C SER A 161 35.44 -48.75 0.20
N GLY A 162 34.38 -49.33 -0.36
CA GLY A 162 33.28 -49.92 0.40
C GLY A 162 32.10 -50.33 -0.47
N LYS A 163 32.19 -51.55 -1.06
CA LYS A 163 31.07 -52.33 -1.64
C LYS A 163 30.10 -52.73 -0.55
N SER A 164 28.80 -52.66 -0.82
CA SER A 164 27.85 -53.70 -0.43
C SER A 164 26.46 -53.33 -0.93
N ASN A 165 25.93 -53.94 -1.77
CA ASN A 165 24.93 -54.85 -2.25
C ASN A 165 23.86 -55.17 -1.21
N GLY A 166 22.58 -54.95 -1.57
CA GLY A 166 21.44 -55.23 -0.76
C GLY A 166 20.12 -55.14 -1.57
N ASN A 167 19.87 -56.22 -2.29
CA ASN A 167 18.61 -56.53 -2.99
C ASN A 167 17.54 -56.85 -1.95
N GLY A 168 16.28 -56.42 -2.15
CA GLY A 168 15.16 -56.72 -1.29
C GLY A 168 13.83 -56.49 -1.98
N ASN A 169 13.43 -57.48 -2.74
CA ASN A 169 12.12 -57.66 -3.39
C ASN A 169 11.08 -58.09 -2.35
N GLY A 170 9.87 -57.49 -2.36
CA GLY A 170 8.77 -57.92 -1.49
C GLY A 170 7.41 -57.55 -2.09
N LYS A 171 6.87 -58.45 -2.88
CA LYS A 171 5.46 -58.55 -3.26
C LYS A 171 4.59 -58.96 -2.06
N GLY A 172 3.37 -58.43 -1.97
CA GLY A 172 2.32 -58.97 -1.10
C GLY A 172 0.97 -58.31 -1.36
N LYS A 173 0.16 -59.05 -2.09
CA LYS A 173 -1.31 -58.91 -2.26
C LYS A 173 -2.02 -59.17 -0.91
N LYS A 174 -3.04 -58.41 -0.59
CA LYS A 174 -4.46 -58.82 -0.52
C LYS A 174 -5.29 -57.59 -0.23
#